data_4a716de0bd214f99e1c6bd082412c34c
#
_entry.id   4a716de0bd214f99e1c6bd082412c34c
#
_cell.length_a   1.000
_cell.length_b   1.000
_cell.length_c   1.000
_cell.angle_alpha   90.00
_cell.angle_beta   90.00
_cell.angle_gamma   90.00
#
_symmetry.space_group_name_H-M   'P 1'
#
loop_
_entity.id
_entity.type
_entity.pdbx_description
1 polymer ?
#
loop_
_entity_poly.entity_id
_entity_poly.type
_entity_poly.pdbx_seq_one_letter_code
_entity_poly.pdbx_strand_id
1 'polypeptide(L)'
;MKGFIACALAYAPVFKENNLDRDIHFSFTFDEETACIGAPLLIKELKKRDIKDGICIIGEPTNMKIIDAHKGMNEYTVHFGGLAGHSSKPGQGVNAVEYASRYVNKLLEIRSKLKDRAPKDCIFNPPYSTLSVGGVSGGIAHNVIADKCKVEWETRPVVREDADFVNQIIDLSLIHI
;
A
#
# COMPACT_ATOMS: atom_id res chain seq x y z
N MET A 1 17.07 9.70 -3.25
CA MET A 1 16.70 10.11 -4.62
C MET A 1 17.64 11.14 -5.24
N LYS A 2 17.91 12.34 -4.66
CA LYS A 2 18.79 13.37 -5.28
C LYS A 2 20.17 12.85 -5.71
N GLY A 3 20.80 11.96 -4.92
CA GLY A 3 22.08 11.34 -5.26
C GLY A 3 22.02 10.48 -6.52
N PHE A 4 20.95 9.68 -6.69
CA PHE A 4 20.74 8.88 -7.89
C PHE A 4 20.60 9.78 -9.15
N ILE A 5 19.81 10.85 -9.04
CA ILE A 5 19.66 11.83 -10.13
C ILE A 5 21.00 12.46 -10.48
N ALA A 6 21.79 12.85 -9.47
CA ALA A 6 23.11 13.43 -9.68
C ALA A 6 24.07 12.46 -10.39
N CYS A 7 24.07 11.18 -10.01
CA CYS A 7 24.84 10.15 -10.69
C CYS A 7 24.39 9.96 -12.15
N ALA A 8 23.08 9.86 -12.39
CA ALA A 8 22.52 9.72 -13.72
C ALA A 8 22.95 10.88 -14.64
N LEU A 9 22.84 12.12 -14.15
CA LEU A 9 23.24 13.31 -14.89
C LEU A 9 24.76 13.39 -15.10
N ALA A 10 25.57 12.99 -14.13
CA ALA A 10 27.04 12.97 -14.26
C ALA A 10 27.51 11.97 -15.32
N TYR A 11 26.81 10.84 -15.47
CA TYR A 11 27.13 9.82 -16.47
C TYR A 11 26.53 10.09 -17.86
N ALA A 12 25.56 11.01 -17.98
CA ALA A 12 24.93 11.31 -19.27
C ALA A 12 25.93 11.71 -20.38
N PRO A 13 26.96 12.58 -20.14
CA PRO A 13 28.00 12.85 -21.15
C PRO A 13 28.77 11.59 -21.55
N VAL A 14 29.13 10.74 -20.58
CA VAL A 14 29.85 9.49 -20.82
C VAL A 14 29.06 8.57 -21.75
N PHE A 15 27.76 8.44 -21.51
CA PHE A 15 26.88 7.65 -22.37
C PHE A 15 26.77 8.23 -23.78
N LYS A 16 26.74 9.57 -23.91
CA LYS A 16 26.68 10.25 -25.20
C LYS A 16 27.96 10.08 -26.04
N GLU A 17 29.12 10.04 -25.39
CA GLU A 17 30.42 9.89 -26.03
C GLU A 17 30.74 8.45 -26.47
N ASN A 18 30.05 7.47 -25.90
CA ASN A 18 30.21 6.07 -26.21
C ASN A 18 29.18 5.62 -27.26
N ASN A 19 29.64 4.77 -28.18
CA ASN A 19 28.75 4.16 -29.18
C ASN A 19 27.99 3.02 -28.53
N LEU A 20 26.76 3.30 -28.05
CA LEU A 20 25.91 2.33 -27.38
C LEU A 20 25.03 1.60 -28.39
N ASP A 21 24.85 0.29 -28.19
CA ASP A 21 23.95 -0.53 -29.02
C ASP A 21 22.45 -0.20 -28.80
N ARG A 22 22.11 0.51 -27.74
CA ARG A 22 20.75 0.90 -27.39
C ARG A 22 20.72 2.30 -26.77
N ASP A 23 19.61 2.99 -26.97
CA ASP A 23 19.37 4.28 -26.36
C ASP A 23 19.18 4.17 -24.83
N ILE A 24 19.66 5.17 -24.10
CA ILE A 24 19.41 5.35 -22.68
C ILE A 24 18.46 6.52 -22.51
N HIS A 25 17.32 6.24 -21.90
CA HIS A 25 16.28 7.24 -21.59
C HIS A 25 16.31 7.60 -20.10
N PHE A 26 16.51 8.88 -19.80
CA PHE A 26 16.35 9.40 -18.45
C PHE A 26 14.93 9.89 -18.29
N SER A 27 14.19 9.28 -17.34
CA SER A 27 12.80 9.64 -17.05
C SER A 27 12.68 10.12 -15.61
N PHE A 28 12.07 11.28 -15.43
CA PHE A 28 11.81 11.86 -14.11
C PHE A 28 10.31 11.99 -13.90
N THR A 29 9.83 11.42 -12.81
CA THR A 29 8.43 11.47 -12.42
C THR A 29 8.25 12.30 -11.15
N PHE A 30 7.03 12.58 -10.79
CA PHE A 30 6.64 13.38 -9.62
C PHE A 30 5.50 12.68 -8.87
N ASP A 31 5.24 13.12 -7.64
CA ASP A 31 4.16 12.64 -6.77
C ASP A 31 4.18 11.10 -6.55
N GLU A 32 5.38 10.52 -6.43
CA GLU A 32 5.52 9.11 -6.10
C GLU A 32 4.89 8.81 -4.73
N GLU A 33 5.17 9.64 -3.71
CA GLU A 33 4.68 9.52 -2.34
C GLU A 33 3.16 9.78 -2.20
N THR A 34 2.50 10.26 -3.25
CA THR A 34 1.08 10.62 -3.27
C THR A 34 0.32 9.94 -4.41
N ALA A 35 0.40 8.59 -4.48
CA ALA A 35 -0.28 7.75 -5.47
C ALA A 35 0.38 7.68 -6.87
N CYS A 36 1.69 7.96 -7.01
CA CYS A 36 2.48 7.77 -8.23
C CYS A 36 1.88 8.47 -9.47
N ILE A 37 1.28 9.65 -9.34
CA ILE A 37 0.54 10.34 -10.41
C ILE A 37 1.40 10.56 -11.68
N GLY A 38 2.70 10.80 -11.51
CA GLY A 38 3.63 11.01 -12.62
C GLY A 38 3.86 9.77 -13.50
N ALA A 39 3.78 8.56 -12.94
CA ALA A 39 4.10 7.32 -13.66
C ALA A 39 3.13 7.02 -14.82
N PRO A 40 1.79 7.09 -14.66
CA PRO A 40 0.85 6.94 -15.78
C PRO A 40 1.05 7.98 -16.90
N LEU A 41 1.43 9.20 -16.54
CA LEU A 41 1.71 10.25 -17.52
C LEU A 41 2.96 9.94 -18.32
N LEU A 42 4.03 9.47 -17.66
CA LEU A 42 5.25 9.01 -18.31
C LEU A 42 4.96 7.86 -19.29
N ILE A 43 4.21 6.83 -18.86
CA ILE A 43 3.85 5.70 -19.71
C ILE A 43 3.09 6.15 -20.97
N LYS A 44 2.16 7.11 -20.82
CA LYS A 44 1.42 7.68 -21.96
C LYS A 44 2.36 8.37 -22.95
N GLU A 45 3.36 9.10 -22.44
CA GLU A 45 4.33 9.81 -23.27
C GLU A 45 5.31 8.84 -23.97
N LEU A 46 5.80 7.82 -23.29
CA LEU A 46 6.66 6.78 -23.88
C LEU A 46 5.95 6.05 -25.01
N LYS A 47 4.65 5.71 -24.82
CA LYS A 47 3.84 5.09 -25.88
C LYS A 47 3.67 5.99 -27.10
N LYS A 48 3.49 7.31 -26.93
CA LYS A 48 3.42 8.25 -28.05
C LYS A 48 4.69 8.34 -28.86
N ARG A 49 5.85 8.18 -28.20
CA ARG A 49 7.16 8.23 -28.83
C ARG A 49 7.61 6.89 -29.40
N ASP A 50 6.77 5.87 -29.34
CA ASP A 50 7.10 4.49 -29.76
C ASP A 50 8.37 3.95 -29.07
N ILE A 51 8.64 4.39 -27.83
CA ILE A 51 9.74 3.86 -27.04
C ILE A 51 9.33 2.48 -26.54
N LYS A 52 10.05 1.47 -27.04
CA LYS A 52 9.75 0.06 -26.75
C LYS A 52 10.33 -0.36 -25.41
N ASP A 53 9.79 -1.46 -24.89
CA ASP A 53 10.20 -2.06 -23.63
C ASP A 53 11.69 -2.40 -23.61
N GLY A 54 12.32 -2.16 -22.48
CA GLY A 54 13.73 -2.41 -22.23
C GLY A 54 13.97 -2.69 -20.75
N ILE A 55 15.23 -2.65 -20.35
CA ILE A 55 15.60 -2.73 -18.94
C ILE A 55 15.26 -1.40 -18.28
N CYS A 56 14.46 -1.43 -17.22
CA CYS A 56 14.12 -0.26 -16.42
C CYS A 56 14.91 -0.31 -15.10
N ILE A 57 15.63 0.77 -14.80
CA ILE A 57 16.33 0.94 -13.53
C ILE A 57 15.62 2.06 -12.75
N ILE A 58 15.08 1.70 -11.58
CA ILE A 58 14.35 2.63 -10.71
C ILE A 58 15.28 3.10 -9.59
N GLY A 59 15.36 4.41 -9.41
CA GLY A 59 16.32 5.07 -8.51
C GLY A 59 15.90 5.11 -7.06
N GLU A 60 15.68 3.93 -6.44
CA GLU A 60 15.32 3.78 -5.04
C GLU A 60 16.55 3.49 -4.14
N PRO A 61 16.48 3.81 -2.83
CA PRO A 61 17.58 3.53 -1.89
C PRO A 61 17.66 2.04 -1.54
N THR A 62 18.55 1.31 -2.21
CA THR A 62 18.70 -0.14 -2.10
C THR A 62 19.99 -0.58 -1.39
N ASN A 63 20.75 0.36 -0.78
CA ASN A 63 22.09 0.10 -0.25
C ASN A 63 23.03 -0.53 -1.29
N MET A 64 22.97 -0.07 -2.54
CA MET A 64 23.77 -0.56 -3.68
C MET A 64 23.52 -2.04 -4.03
N LYS A 65 22.37 -2.60 -3.63
CA LYS A 65 21.93 -3.93 -4.05
C LYS A 65 20.93 -3.82 -5.19
N ILE A 66 20.93 -4.82 -6.05
CA ILE A 66 19.88 -4.97 -7.06
C ILE A 66 18.66 -5.56 -6.37
N ILE A 67 17.52 -4.86 -6.47
CA ILE A 67 16.22 -5.31 -6.01
C ILE A 67 15.38 -5.49 -7.27
N ASP A 68 14.95 -6.70 -7.52
CA ASP A 68 14.24 -7.11 -8.75
C ASP A 68 12.76 -7.36 -8.55
N ALA A 69 12.29 -7.33 -7.30
CA ALA A 69 10.88 -7.49 -6.98
C ALA A 69 10.53 -6.86 -5.61
N HIS A 70 9.27 -6.53 -5.43
CA HIS A 70 8.67 -6.14 -4.15
C HIS A 70 7.25 -6.69 -4.03
N LYS A 71 6.76 -6.82 -2.79
CA LYS A 71 5.36 -7.16 -2.53
C LYS A 71 4.44 -6.08 -3.06
N GLY A 72 3.22 -6.45 -3.41
CA GLY A 72 2.16 -5.48 -3.68
C GLY A 72 1.87 -4.60 -2.45
N MET A 73 1.08 -3.54 -2.65
CA MET A 73 0.65 -2.63 -1.59
C MET A 73 -0.80 -2.23 -1.83
N ASN A 74 -1.64 -2.40 -0.80
CA ASN A 74 -2.98 -1.84 -0.77
C ASN A 74 -3.19 -1.18 0.60
N GLU A 75 -3.65 0.06 0.61
CA GLU A 75 -3.91 0.87 1.79
C GLU A 75 -5.41 1.13 1.91
N TYR A 76 -5.90 1.10 3.15
CA TYR A 76 -7.31 1.24 3.44
C TYR A 76 -7.54 2.18 4.62
N THR A 77 -8.53 3.03 4.48
CA THR A 77 -9.09 3.84 5.57
C THR A 77 -10.57 3.53 5.68
N VAL A 78 -10.98 3.01 6.84
CA VAL A 78 -12.38 2.66 7.12
C VAL A 78 -12.92 3.59 8.19
N HIS A 79 -14.04 4.22 7.90
CA HIS A 79 -14.74 5.12 8.81
C HIS A 79 -15.97 4.44 9.38
N PHE A 80 -16.08 4.44 10.71
CA PHE A 80 -17.24 3.94 11.45
C PHE A 80 -18.07 5.11 11.96
N GLY A 81 -19.36 5.11 11.63
CA GLY A 81 -20.35 6.05 12.13
C GLY A 81 -21.20 5.39 13.20
N GLY A 82 -21.50 6.11 14.27
CA GLY A 82 -22.34 5.69 15.38
C GLY A 82 -23.34 6.76 15.80
N LEU A 83 -23.80 6.68 17.02
CA LEU A 83 -24.71 7.65 17.64
C LEU A 83 -24.20 8.00 19.04
N ALA A 84 -23.85 9.28 19.24
CA ALA A 84 -23.38 9.77 20.54
C ALA A 84 -24.47 9.65 21.62
N GLY A 85 -24.02 9.38 22.85
CA GLY A 85 -24.87 9.30 24.00
C GLY A 85 -24.07 9.28 25.30
N HIS A 86 -24.76 9.33 26.44
CA HIS A 86 -24.09 9.20 27.73
C HIS A 86 -23.82 7.72 28.03
N SER A 87 -22.60 7.39 28.49
CA SER A 87 -22.17 6.01 28.72
C SER A 87 -23.02 5.22 29.71
N SER A 88 -23.72 5.91 30.63
CA SER A 88 -24.68 5.27 31.59
C SER A 88 -26.01 4.81 30.96
N LYS A 89 -26.24 5.17 29.68
CA LYS A 89 -27.45 4.82 28.92
C LYS A 89 -27.10 4.18 27.59
N PRO A 90 -26.43 3.01 27.58
CA PRO A 90 -25.85 2.42 26.35
C PRO A 90 -26.91 2.13 25.26
N GLY A 91 -28.16 1.85 25.64
CA GLY A 91 -29.24 1.63 24.68
C GLY A 91 -29.72 2.87 23.92
N GLN A 92 -29.20 4.06 24.23
CA GLN A 92 -29.54 5.31 23.52
C GLN A 92 -28.45 5.77 22.52
N GLY A 93 -27.39 4.99 22.35
CA GLY A 93 -26.31 5.30 21.44
C GLY A 93 -25.82 4.08 20.65
N VAL A 94 -24.93 4.33 19.69
CA VAL A 94 -24.23 3.30 18.91
C VAL A 94 -22.73 3.62 18.94
N ASN A 95 -21.95 2.71 19.53
CA ASN A 95 -20.54 2.97 19.80
C ASN A 95 -19.66 2.58 18.59
N ALA A 96 -19.21 3.57 17.83
CA ALA A 96 -18.34 3.38 16.65
C ALA A 96 -16.99 2.71 17.00
N VAL A 97 -16.46 2.95 18.22
CA VAL A 97 -15.19 2.34 18.67
C VAL A 97 -15.35 0.83 18.90
N GLU A 98 -16.49 0.40 19.43
CA GLU A 98 -16.77 -1.03 19.63
C GLU A 98 -16.87 -1.78 18.28
N TYR A 99 -17.56 -1.21 17.29
CA TYR A 99 -17.63 -1.77 15.94
C TYR A 99 -16.25 -1.78 15.25
N ALA A 100 -15.49 -0.70 15.37
CA ALA A 100 -14.12 -0.63 14.86
C ALA A 100 -13.25 -1.72 15.52
N SER A 101 -13.41 -1.99 16.81
CA SER A 101 -12.67 -3.04 17.53
C SER A 101 -12.99 -4.44 17.00
N ARG A 102 -14.26 -4.72 16.68
CA ARG A 102 -14.68 -5.99 16.03
C ARG A 102 -14.06 -6.12 14.66
N TYR A 103 -14.05 -5.05 13.88
CA TYR A 103 -13.40 -5.02 12.57
C TYR A 103 -11.89 -5.28 12.67
N VAL A 104 -11.18 -4.65 13.60
CA VAL A 104 -9.77 -4.91 13.86
C VAL A 104 -9.53 -6.38 14.21
N ASN A 105 -10.35 -6.98 15.07
CA ASN A 105 -10.25 -8.42 15.36
C ASN A 105 -10.39 -9.27 14.09
N LYS A 106 -11.30 -8.90 13.19
CA LYS A 106 -11.45 -9.57 11.90
C LYS A 106 -10.22 -9.46 11.02
N LEU A 107 -9.59 -8.28 10.97
CA LEU A 107 -8.30 -8.08 10.27
C LEU A 107 -7.20 -8.98 10.85
N LEU A 108 -7.14 -9.15 12.17
CA LEU A 108 -6.17 -10.03 12.83
C LEU A 108 -6.39 -11.52 12.49
N GLU A 109 -7.65 -11.96 12.36
CA GLU A 109 -7.99 -13.30 11.88
C GLU A 109 -7.52 -13.50 10.42
N ILE A 110 -7.77 -12.52 9.55
CA ILE A 110 -7.31 -12.54 8.15
C ILE A 110 -5.78 -12.63 8.12
N ARG A 111 -5.09 -11.79 8.89
CA ARG A 111 -3.63 -11.80 9.01
C ARG A 111 -3.08 -13.19 9.37
N SER A 112 -3.74 -13.89 10.26
CA SER A 112 -3.34 -15.26 10.63
C SER A 112 -3.49 -16.22 9.47
N LYS A 113 -4.61 -16.16 8.73
CA LYS A 113 -4.87 -17.02 7.56
C LYS A 113 -3.90 -16.76 6.40
N LEU A 114 -3.42 -15.52 6.23
CA LEU A 114 -2.44 -15.19 5.19
C LEU A 114 -1.11 -15.93 5.36
N LYS A 115 -0.72 -16.28 6.57
CA LYS A 115 0.49 -17.07 6.84
C LYS A 115 0.38 -18.49 6.26
N ASP A 116 -0.80 -19.08 6.37
CA ASP A 116 -1.06 -20.45 5.90
C ASP A 116 -1.17 -20.53 4.37
N ARG A 117 -1.25 -19.38 3.71
CA ARG A 117 -1.35 -19.24 2.25
C ARG A 117 -0.01 -18.94 1.57
N ALA A 118 1.10 -19.04 2.29
CA ALA A 118 2.43 -18.78 1.76
C ALA A 118 2.72 -19.65 0.52
N PRO A 119 3.10 -19.06 -0.64
CA PRO A 119 3.56 -19.83 -1.78
C PRO A 119 4.83 -20.62 -1.45
N LYS A 120 4.97 -21.86 -1.98
CA LYS A 120 6.12 -22.72 -1.67
C LYS A 120 7.47 -22.10 -2.03
N ASP A 121 7.52 -21.39 -3.17
CA ASP A 121 8.75 -20.81 -3.72
C ASP A 121 8.77 -19.29 -3.59
N CYS A 122 8.21 -18.74 -2.49
CA CYS A 122 8.15 -17.31 -2.27
C CYS A 122 9.54 -16.74 -1.98
N ILE A 123 9.96 -15.78 -2.81
CA ILE A 123 11.27 -15.10 -2.69
C ILE A 123 11.31 -14.02 -1.61
N PHE A 124 10.16 -13.63 -1.08
CA PHE A 124 10.05 -12.55 -0.10
C PHE A 124 10.30 -13.02 1.34
N ASN A 125 10.68 -12.09 2.20
CA ASN A 125 10.80 -12.31 3.64
C ASN A 125 9.93 -11.27 4.39
N PRO A 126 8.90 -11.69 5.17
CA PRO A 126 8.42 -13.06 5.32
C PRO A 126 7.81 -13.59 4.00
N PRO A 127 7.77 -14.94 3.79
CA PRO A 127 7.35 -15.57 2.53
C PRO A 127 5.82 -15.66 2.39
N TYR A 128 5.08 -14.74 2.95
CA TYR A 128 3.62 -14.66 2.90
C TYR A 128 3.15 -13.20 2.83
N SER A 129 1.90 -13.03 2.40
CA SER A 129 1.24 -11.71 2.38
C SER A 129 1.04 -11.19 3.79
N THR A 130 1.38 -9.93 4.01
CA THR A 130 1.26 -9.31 5.34
C THR A 130 0.08 -8.36 5.40
N LEU A 131 -0.49 -8.22 6.60
CA LEU A 131 -1.52 -7.25 6.94
C LEU A 131 -1.13 -6.54 8.23
N SER A 132 -1.21 -5.23 8.25
CA SER A 132 -0.89 -4.40 9.41
C SER A 132 -2.00 -3.38 9.66
N VAL A 133 -2.47 -3.30 10.90
CA VAL A 133 -3.33 -2.19 11.36
C VAL A 133 -2.39 -1.09 11.84
N GLY A 134 -2.34 0.02 11.12
CA GLY A 134 -1.42 1.14 11.36
C GLY A 134 -1.99 2.17 12.33
N GLY A 135 -3.33 2.32 12.39
CA GLY A 135 -3.95 3.31 13.25
C GLY A 135 -5.40 3.01 13.57
N VAL A 136 -5.80 3.35 14.81
CA VAL A 136 -7.21 3.38 15.25
C VAL A 136 -7.41 4.67 16.01
N SER A 137 -8.38 5.48 15.61
CA SER A 137 -8.68 6.75 16.28
C SER A 137 -10.18 6.99 16.36
N GLY A 138 -10.68 7.28 17.53
CA GLY A 138 -12.12 7.55 17.75
C GLY A 138 -12.46 7.84 19.21
N GLY A 139 -13.69 8.34 19.41
CA GLY A 139 -14.15 8.78 20.72
C GLY A 139 -13.53 10.11 21.16
N ILE A 140 -14.17 10.76 22.16
CA ILE A 140 -13.76 12.05 22.69
C ILE A 140 -13.57 12.05 24.21
N ALA A 141 -14.31 11.20 24.93
CA ALA A 141 -14.25 11.08 26.38
C ALA A 141 -14.79 9.72 26.82
N HIS A 142 -14.33 9.23 27.98
CA HIS A 142 -14.72 7.92 28.53
C HIS A 142 -16.20 7.81 28.92
N ASN A 143 -16.88 8.92 29.19
CA ASN A 143 -18.28 8.98 29.56
C ASN A 143 -19.23 9.30 28.39
N VAL A 144 -18.71 9.34 27.16
CA VAL A 144 -19.46 9.59 25.93
C VAL A 144 -19.36 8.39 25.01
N ILE A 145 -20.50 7.87 24.53
CA ILE A 145 -20.55 6.84 23.48
C ILE A 145 -19.98 7.45 22.20
N ALA A 146 -18.94 6.84 21.65
CA ALA A 146 -18.24 7.34 20.48
C ALA A 146 -19.12 7.24 19.21
N ASP A 147 -19.38 8.35 18.57
CA ASP A 147 -20.13 8.40 17.30
C ASP A 147 -19.25 8.28 16.06
N LYS A 148 -17.93 8.33 16.22
CA LYS A 148 -16.96 8.21 15.11
C LYS A 148 -15.75 7.42 15.53
N CYS A 149 -15.28 6.57 14.60
CA CYS A 149 -13.99 5.91 14.70
C CYS A 149 -13.41 5.73 13.28
N LYS A 150 -12.08 5.78 13.17
CA LYS A 150 -11.33 5.55 11.95
C LYS A 150 -10.33 4.42 12.19
N VAL A 151 -10.22 3.50 11.25
CA VAL A 151 -9.20 2.44 11.24
C VAL A 151 -8.40 2.56 9.95
N GLU A 152 -7.07 2.63 10.07
CA GLU A 152 -6.12 2.68 8.97
C GLU A 152 -5.30 1.40 8.98
N TRP A 153 -5.20 0.73 7.85
CA TRP A 153 -4.51 -0.54 7.73
C TRP A 153 -4.03 -0.77 6.29
N GLU A 154 -3.05 -1.66 6.13
CA GLU A 154 -2.49 -2.01 4.83
C GLU A 154 -2.35 -3.51 4.66
N THR A 155 -2.25 -3.94 3.40
CA THR A 155 -1.76 -5.26 3.02
C THR A 155 -0.59 -5.18 2.06
N ARG A 156 0.34 -6.12 2.20
CA ARG A 156 1.44 -6.34 1.26
C ARG A 156 1.31 -7.75 0.67
N PRO A 157 0.52 -7.92 -0.39
CA PRO A 157 0.31 -9.23 -0.99
C PRO A 157 1.57 -9.70 -1.74
N VAL A 158 1.85 -11.02 -1.65
CA VAL A 158 2.90 -11.68 -2.44
C VAL A 158 2.35 -12.28 -3.73
N VAL A 159 1.04 -12.56 -3.78
CA VAL A 159 0.30 -13.00 -4.95
C VAL A 159 -1.03 -12.25 -5.01
N ARG A 160 -1.57 -12.11 -6.22
CA ARG A 160 -2.83 -11.37 -6.44
C ARG A 160 -4.02 -12.00 -5.72
N GLU A 161 -4.06 -13.31 -5.68
CA GLU A 161 -5.12 -14.09 -5.04
C GLU A 161 -5.26 -13.79 -3.54
N ASP A 162 -4.19 -13.32 -2.89
CA ASP A 162 -4.27 -12.91 -1.50
C ASP A 162 -4.93 -11.54 -1.33
N ALA A 163 -4.72 -10.61 -2.27
CA ALA A 163 -5.44 -9.35 -2.29
C ALA A 163 -6.95 -9.57 -2.50
N ASP A 164 -7.31 -10.45 -3.43
CA ASP A 164 -8.70 -10.81 -3.71
C ASP A 164 -9.35 -11.51 -2.50
N PHE A 165 -8.63 -12.41 -1.84
CA PHE A 165 -9.06 -13.08 -0.61
C PHE A 165 -9.34 -12.10 0.53
N VAL A 166 -8.45 -11.13 0.75
CA VAL A 166 -8.62 -10.09 1.78
C VAL A 166 -9.86 -9.26 1.48
N ASN A 167 -10.00 -8.75 0.26
CA ASN A 167 -11.14 -7.92 -0.15
C ASN A 167 -12.47 -8.67 0.02
N GLN A 168 -12.54 -9.91 -0.42
CA GLN A 168 -13.75 -10.74 -0.30
C GLN A 168 -14.20 -10.91 1.16
N ILE A 169 -13.26 -11.17 2.08
CA ILE A 169 -13.62 -11.35 3.50
C ILE A 169 -14.06 -10.02 4.11
N ILE A 170 -13.43 -8.91 3.73
CA ILE A 170 -13.76 -7.58 4.25
C ILE A 170 -15.14 -7.16 3.80
N ASP A 171 -15.46 -7.31 2.52
CA ASP A 171 -16.77 -6.99 1.97
C ASP A 171 -17.88 -7.76 2.70
N LEU A 172 -17.68 -9.07 2.93
CA LEU A 172 -18.59 -9.88 3.72
C LEU A 172 -18.69 -9.43 5.18
N SER A 173 -17.58 -8.95 5.77
CA SER A 173 -17.56 -8.50 7.16
C SER A 173 -18.32 -7.19 7.35
N LEU A 174 -18.24 -6.26 6.42
CA LEU A 174 -18.92 -4.97 6.48
C LEU A 174 -20.46 -5.10 6.40
N ILE A 175 -20.96 -6.20 5.86
CA ILE A 175 -22.41 -6.51 5.82
C ILE A 175 -22.91 -7.04 7.20
N HIS A 176 -22.02 -7.58 8.04
CA HIS A 176 -22.37 -8.27 9.28
C HIS A 176 -21.84 -7.59 10.56
N ILE A 177 -21.21 -6.44 10.46
CA ILE A 177 -20.78 -5.59 11.57
C ILE A 177 -21.83 -4.51 11.82
#